data_0c06ecd1a75e83c332005726b14c3398
#
_entry.id   0c06ecd1a75e83c332005726b14c3398
#
_cell.length_a   1.000
_cell.length_b   1.000
_cell.length_c   1.000
_cell.angle_alpha   90.00
_cell.angle_beta   90.00
_cell.angle_gamma   90.00
#
_symmetry.space_group_name_H-M   'P 1'
#
loop_
_entity.id
_entity.type
_entity.pdbx_description
1 polymer ?
#
loop_
_entity_poly.entity_id
_entity_poly.type
_entity_poly.pdbx_seq_one_letter_code
_entity_poly.pdbx_strand_id
1 'polypeptide(L)'
;MVHLKPVTQDNYYDCLQLKREETRFVGNACDVIADAYIYRETSLAYAIYHEDDIIGLVILGEQGKDQSYEFTNLFIADDYRNQGFGEKTVKAIIDHFIGKNAKSIRLQVHKSNEVAVHIYQKCGFLIKGASKWDADFWAMEMVLA
;
A
#
# COMPACT_ATOMS: atom_id res chain seq x y z
N MET A 1 -14.39 10.28 1.36
CA MET A 1 -13.93 9.32 0.33
C MET A 1 -12.40 9.26 0.32
N VAL A 2 -11.85 8.08 0.22
CA VAL A 2 -10.39 7.90 0.10
C VAL A 2 -10.01 7.89 -1.38
N HIS A 3 -8.98 8.64 -1.74
CA HIS A 3 -8.44 8.65 -3.10
C HIS A 3 -6.92 8.74 -3.08
N LEU A 4 -6.30 8.38 -4.19
CA LEU A 4 -4.85 8.27 -4.32
C LEU A 4 -4.34 9.30 -5.32
N LYS A 5 -3.25 9.99 -4.98
CA LYS A 5 -2.55 10.89 -5.89
C LYS A 5 -1.06 10.62 -5.80
N PRO A 6 -0.32 10.64 -6.92
CA PRO A 6 1.13 10.47 -6.86
C PRO A 6 1.78 11.49 -5.92
N VAL A 7 2.82 11.06 -5.23
CA VAL A 7 3.66 11.97 -4.48
C VAL A 7 4.48 12.79 -5.48
N THR A 8 4.37 14.11 -5.38
CA THR A 8 5.01 15.03 -6.31
C THR A 8 5.66 16.17 -5.54
N GLN A 9 6.28 17.07 -6.27
CA GLN A 9 6.85 18.29 -5.72
C GLN A 9 5.79 19.12 -4.96
N ASP A 10 4.52 19.00 -5.36
CA ASP A 10 3.46 19.82 -4.77
C ASP A 10 2.97 19.30 -3.42
N ASN A 11 3.09 17.98 -3.15
CA ASN A 11 2.53 17.40 -1.92
C ASN A 11 3.54 16.65 -1.04
N TYR A 12 4.79 16.45 -1.50
CA TYR A 12 5.73 15.62 -0.73
C TYR A 12 6.03 16.18 0.65
N TYR A 13 6.08 17.49 0.78
CA TYR A 13 6.39 18.11 2.07
C TYR A 13 5.31 17.81 3.10
N ASP A 14 4.05 17.84 2.70
CA ASP A 14 2.94 17.46 3.58
C ASP A 14 3.01 15.98 3.96
N CYS A 15 3.47 15.12 3.05
CA CYS A 15 3.68 13.70 3.36
C CYS A 15 4.72 13.52 4.48
N LEU A 16 5.76 14.34 4.51
CA LEU A 16 6.80 14.25 5.53
C LEU A 16 6.31 14.63 6.93
N GLN A 17 5.15 15.29 7.03
CA GLN A 17 4.57 15.69 8.31
C GLN A 17 3.72 14.57 8.94
N LEU A 18 3.50 13.47 8.24
CA LEU A 18 2.71 12.35 8.75
C LEU A 18 3.37 11.71 9.96
N LYS A 19 2.59 11.53 11.03
CA LYS A 19 3.10 10.98 12.29
C LYS A 19 3.09 9.45 12.27
N ARG A 20 4.20 8.85 12.67
CA ARG A 20 4.35 7.40 12.76
C ARG A 20 5.19 7.05 14.00
N GLU A 21 4.55 6.52 15.03
CA GLU A 21 5.27 5.99 16.20
C GLU A 21 5.74 4.55 15.98
N GLU A 22 4.85 3.71 15.44
CA GLU A 22 5.18 2.30 15.18
C GLU A 22 5.61 2.12 13.73
N THR A 23 6.90 1.87 13.53
CA THR A 23 7.49 1.69 12.19
C THR A 23 8.08 0.29 12.00
N ARG A 24 7.69 -0.66 12.85
CA ARG A 24 8.25 -2.02 12.81
C ARG A 24 7.99 -2.75 11.49
N PHE A 25 6.79 -2.60 10.92
CA PHE A 25 6.41 -3.31 9.69
C PHE A 25 6.56 -2.45 8.45
N VAL A 26 6.27 -1.17 8.55
CA VAL A 26 6.43 -0.19 7.47
C VAL A 26 7.07 1.05 8.09
N GLY A 27 8.07 1.59 7.41
CA GLY A 27 8.77 2.78 7.88
C GLY A 27 7.92 4.05 7.86
N ASN A 28 8.56 5.17 8.10
CA ASN A 28 7.91 6.48 8.02
C ASN A 28 7.85 6.99 6.58
N ALA A 29 7.36 8.21 6.36
CA ALA A 29 7.22 8.79 5.02
C ALA A 29 8.55 8.87 4.28
N CYS A 30 9.64 9.23 4.96
CA CYS A 30 10.96 9.29 4.32
C CYS A 30 11.39 7.93 3.81
N ASP A 31 11.17 6.86 4.60
CA ASP A 31 11.53 5.50 4.20
C ASP A 31 10.73 5.06 2.96
N VAL A 32 9.45 5.34 2.95
CA VAL A 32 8.58 4.97 1.83
C VAL A 32 8.99 5.71 0.56
N ILE A 33 9.24 7.02 0.66
CA ILE A 33 9.65 7.82 -0.49
C ILE A 33 11.02 7.37 -1.00
N ALA A 34 11.96 7.05 -0.09
CA ALA A 34 13.26 6.53 -0.48
C ALA A 34 13.16 5.19 -1.22
N ASP A 35 12.33 4.26 -0.73
CA ASP A 35 12.09 2.99 -1.39
C ASP A 35 11.50 3.20 -2.78
N ALA A 36 10.52 4.09 -2.91
CA ALA A 36 9.92 4.41 -4.20
C ALA A 36 10.95 4.96 -5.19
N TYR A 37 11.87 5.77 -4.70
CA TYR A 37 12.95 6.30 -5.54
C TYR A 37 13.85 5.19 -6.07
N ILE A 38 14.25 4.26 -5.21
CA ILE A 38 15.14 3.14 -5.60
C ILE A 38 14.48 2.26 -6.68
N TYR A 39 13.16 2.05 -6.58
CA TYR A 39 12.41 1.21 -7.52
C TYR A 39 11.60 2.04 -8.52
N ARG A 40 12.01 3.29 -8.78
CA ARG A 40 11.24 4.27 -9.58
C ARG A 40 10.96 3.85 -11.01
N GLU A 41 11.71 2.92 -11.56
CA GLU A 41 11.47 2.43 -12.93
C GLU A 41 10.18 1.61 -13.03
N THR A 42 9.77 0.98 -11.94
CA THR A 42 8.61 0.08 -11.92
C THR A 42 7.55 0.47 -10.92
N SER A 43 7.83 1.40 -10.02
CA SER A 43 6.94 1.72 -8.91
C SER A 43 6.90 3.22 -8.64
N LEU A 44 5.80 3.66 -8.03
CA LEU A 44 5.58 5.07 -7.71
C LEU A 44 4.92 5.19 -6.35
N ALA A 45 5.36 6.15 -5.54
CA ALA A 45 4.72 6.45 -4.27
C ALA A 45 3.45 7.27 -4.50
N TYR A 46 2.40 6.90 -3.79
CA TYR A 46 1.11 7.61 -3.81
C TYR A 46 0.78 8.11 -2.41
N ALA A 47 0.29 9.34 -2.35
CA ALA A 47 -0.29 9.89 -1.14
C ALA A 47 -1.76 9.45 -1.07
N ILE A 48 -2.16 9.01 0.12
CA ILE A 48 -3.53 8.59 0.39
C ILE A 48 -4.27 9.78 0.99
N TYR A 49 -5.35 10.18 0.35
CA TYR A 49 -6.16 11.32 0.76
C TYR A 49 -7.51 10.88 1.31
N HIS A 50 -7.92 11.52 2.38
CA HIS A 50 -9.31 11.55 2.80
C HIS A 50 -9.78 12.99 2.62
N GLU A 51 -10.62 13.22 1.62
CA GLU A 51 -10.97 14.57 1.16
C GLU A 51 -9.69 15.32 0.80
N ASP A 52 -9.37 16.44 1.46
CA ASP A 52 -8.17 17.22 1.16
C ASP A 52 -6.97 16.88 2.05
N ASP A 53 -7.15 15.97 3.02
CA ASP A 53 -6.11 15.63 3.99
C ASP A 53 -5.33 14.40 3.54
N ILE A 54 -4.00 14.48 3.62
CA ILE A 54 -3.15 13.31 3.42
C ILE A 54 -3.14 12.49 4.70
N ILE A 55 -3.51 11.22 4.61
CA ILE A 55 -3.64 10.34 5.76
C ILE A 55 -2.65 9.18 5.77
N GLY A 56 -1.89 8.99 4.71
CA GLY A 56 -0.91 7.90 4.62
C GLY A 56 -0.23 7.86 3.28
N LEU A 57 0.58 6.82 3.07
CA LEU A 57 1.31 6.58 1.83
C LEU A 57 1.24 5.11 1.43
N VAL A 58 1.47 4.84 0.16
CA VAL A 58 1.61 3.49 -0.38
C VAL A 58 2.49 3.55 -1.62
N ILE A 59 3.19 2.47 -1.93
CA ILE A 59 3.92 2.32 -3.18
C ILE A 59 3.10 1.38 -4.07
N LEU A 60 2.76 1.84 -5.27
CA LEU A 60 2.05 1.03 -6.26
C LEU A 60 2.98 0.68 -7.41
N GLY A 61 2.97 -0.58 -7.83
CA GLY A 61 3.64 -1.00 -9.05
C GLY A 61 2.95 -0.37 -10.26
N GLU A 62 3.73 0.25 -11.14
CA GLU A 62 3.21 0.90 -12.34
C GLU A 62 3.30 0.01 -13.56
N GLN A 63 4.13 -1.02 -13.50
CA GLN A 63 4.29 -1.98 -14.58
C GLN A 63 4.00 -3.37 -14.05
N GLY A 64 2.94 -3.97 -14.56
CA GLY A 64 2.55 -5.32 -14.20
C GLY A 64 3.06 -6.34 -15.19
N LYS A 65 3.75 -7.38 -14.71
CA LYS A 65 4.09 -8.52 -15.53
C LYS A 65 2.84 -9.36 -15.72
N ASP A 66 2.46 -9.60 -16.97
CA ASP A 66 1.25 -10.35 -17.32
C ASP A 66 0.00 -9.76 -16.65
N GLN A 67 -0.05 -8.43 -16.52
CA GLN A 67 -1.16 -7.73 -15.88
C GLN A 67 -1.34 -8.10 -14.39
N SER A 68 -0.28 -8.58 -13.75
CA SER A 68 -0.25 -8.84 -12.32
C SER A 68 0.53 -7.71 -11.65
N TYR A 69 -0.12 -7.00 -10.75
CA TYR A 69 0.44 -5.82 -10.09
C TYR A 69 0.66 -6.09 -8.61
N GLU A 70 1.51 -5.28 -7.98
CA GLU A 70 1.68 -5.36 -6.53
C GLU A 70 1.75 -3.99 -5.90
N PHE A 71 1.47 -3.94 -4.61
CA PHE A 71 1.68 -2.74 -3.81
C PHE A 71 2.43 -3.09 -2.53
N THR A 72 3.14 -2.10 -2.01
CA THR A 72 3.97 -2.28 -0.81
C THR A 72 3.93 -1.01 0.04
N ASN A 73 4.48 -1.11 1.25
CA ASN A 73 4.74 0.04 2.12
C ASN A 73 3.47 0.86 2.42
N LEU A 74 2.32 0.21 2.53
CA LEU A 74 1.08 0.88 2.90
C LEU A 74 1.08 1.21 4.38
N PHE A 75 0.87 2.49 4.71
CA PHE A 75 0.62 2.88 6.08
C PHE A 75 -0.44 3.99 6.17
N ILE A 76 -1.16 3.99 7.29
CA ILE A 76 -2.04 5.09 7.69
C ILE A 76 -1.36 5.78 8.87
N ALA A 77 -1.27 7.12 8.82
CA ALA A 77 -0.62 7.90 9.87
C ALA A 77 -1.39 7.78 11.20
N ASP A 78 -0.65 7.98 12.31
CA ASP A 78 -1.18 7.73 13.65
C ASP A 78 -2.48 8.50 13.95
N ASP A 79 -2.59 9.75 13.49
CA ASP A 79 -3.76 10.57 13.74
C ASP A 79 -5.05 10.03 13.07
N TYR A 80 -4.90 9.11 12.13
CA TYR A 80 -6.02 8.58 11.34
C TYR A 80 -6.27 7.09 11.56
N ARG A 81 -5.60 6.48 12.52
CA ARG A 81 -5.73 5.05 12.80
C ARG A 81 -7.04 4.73 13.52
N ASN A 82 -7.47 3.47 13.42
CA ASN A 82 -8.67 2.95 14.09
C ASN A 82 -9.97 3.64 13.65
N GLN A 83 -10.02 4.14 12.42
CA GLN A 83 -11.18 4.83 11.86
C GLN A 83 -11.67 4.18 10.55
N GLY A 84 -11.14 3.00 10.22
CA GLY A 84 -11.55 2.27 9.01
C GLY A 84 -10.87 2.73 7.72
N PHE A 85 -9.89 3.61 7.80
CA PHE A 85 -9.21 4.11 6.59
C PHE A 85 -8.33 3.06 5.91
N GLY A 86 -7.79 2.11 6.65
CA GLY A 86 -7.00 1.02 6.06
C GLY A 86 -7.82 0.22 5.05
N GLU A 87 -9.00 -0.21 5.42
CA GLU A 87 -9.90 -0.96 4.54
C GLU A 87 -10.32 -0.12 3.33
N LYS A 88 -10.71 1.14 3.57
CA LYS A 88 -11.10 2.04 2.47
C LYS A 88 -9.97 2.28 1.50
N THR A 89 -8.73 2.38 2.01
CA THR A 89 -7.55 2.56 1.19
C THR A 89 -7.28 1.33 0.33
N VAL A 90 -7.37 0.14 0.90
CA VAL A 90 -7.18 -1.10 0.13
C VAL A 90 -8.20 -1.18 -1.00
N LYS A 91 -9.45 -0.82 -0.75
CA LYS A 91 -10.47 -0.77 -1.81
C LYS A 91 -10.12 0.24 -2.91
N ALA A 92 -9.59 1.40 -2.54
CA ALA A 92 -9.14 2.40 -3.53
C ALA A 92 -7.96 1.88 -4.35
N ILE A 93 -7.04 1.13 -3.74
CA ILE A 93 -5.92 0.50 -4.44
C ILE A 93 -6.44 -0.54 -5.43
N ILE A 94 -7.39 -1.36 -5.03
CA ILE A 94 -8.02 -2.35 -5.91
C ILE A 94 -8.64 -1.66 -7.12
N ASP A 95 -9.40 -0.59 -6.90
CA ASP A 95 -10.02 0.18 -7.98
C ASP A 95 -8.98 0.78 -8.93
N HIS A 96 -7.87 1.25 -8.39
CA HIS A 96 -6.76 1.77 -9.21
C HIS A 96 -6.24 0.70 -10.17
N PHE A 97 -6.02 -0.52 -9.69
CA PHE A 97 -5.51 -1.60 -10.52
C PHE A 97 -6.57 -2.15 -11.48
N ILE A 98 -7.84 -2.17 -11.07
CA ILE A 98 -8.93 -2.49 -11.99
C ILE A 98 -8.90 -1.54 -13.18
N GLY A 99 -8.67 -0.25 -12.93
CA GLY A 99 -8.53 0.75 -13.99
C GLY A 99 -7.36 0.50 -14.94
N LYS A 100 -6.38 -0.29 -14.53
CA LYS A 100 -5.23 -0.71 -15.35
C LYS A 100 -5.45 -2.07 -16.01
N ASN A 101 -6.65 -2.62 -15.93
CA ASN A 101 -6.98 -3.96 -16.44
C ASN A 101 -6.17 -5.07 -15.78
N ALA A 102 -5.89 -4.93 -14.48
CA ALA A 102 -5.16 -5.94 -13.74
C ALA A 102 -5.92 -7.27 -13.70
N LYS A 103 -5.20 -8.37 -13.85
CA LYS A 103 -5.75 -9.72 -13.68
C LYS A 103 -5.59 -10.19 -12.24
N SER A 104 -4.56 -9.71 -11.56
CA SER A 104 -4.34 -10.02 -10.15
C SER A 104 -3.58 -8.90 -9.47
N ILE A 105 -3.72 -8.86 -8.16
CA ILE A 105 -2.99 -7.94 -7.28
C ILE A 105 -2.30 -8.79 -6.23
N ARG A 106 -1.03 -8.53 -6.00
CA ARG A 106 -0.21 -9.24 -5.02
C ARG A 106 0.34 -8.29 -3.99
N LEU A 107 0.56 -8.82 -2.81
CA LEU A 107 1.24 -8.09 -1.73
C LEU A 107 2.02 -9.08 -0.87
N GLN A 108 2.92 -8.54 -0.06
CA GLN A 108 3.60 -9.29 0.98
C GLN A 108 3.40 -8.54 2.29
N VAL A 109 3.14 -9.29 3.36
CA VAL A 109 2.86 -8.72 4.67
C VAL A 109 3.53 -9.57 5.74
N HIS A 110 4.14 -8.92 6.72
CA HIS A 110 4.76 -9.63 7.83
C HIS A 110 3.70 -10.46 8.57
N LYS A 111 4.00 -11.73 8.87
CA LYS A 111 3.05 -12.63 9.52
C LYS A 111 2.55 -12.11 10.85
N SER A 112 3.39 -11.35 11.57
CA SER A 112 3.03 -10.77 12.86
C SER A 112 2.17 -9.51 12.75
N ASN A 113 2.02 -8.96 11.54
CA ASN A 113 1.15 -7.80 11.30
C ASN A 113 -0.30 -8.27 11.11
N GLU A 114 -0.89 -8.79 12.18
CA GLU A 114 -2.20 -9.44 12.14
C GLU A 114 -3.33 -8.49 11.73
N VAL A 115 -3.22 -7.23 12.11
CA VAL A 115 -4.22 -6.21 11.73
C VAL A 115 -4.26 -6.04 10.22
N ALA A 116 -3.10 -5.92 9.58
CA ALA A 116 -3.02 -5.77 8.14
C ALA A 116 -3.50 -7.03 7.43
N VAL A 117 -3.06 -8.22 7.88
CA VAL A 117 -3.50 -9.49 7.30
C VAL A 117 -5.03 -9.59 7.33
N HIS A 118 -5.64 -9.24 8.46
CA HIS A 118 -7.10 -9.27 8.58
C HIS A 118 -7.79 -8.33 7.60
N ILE A 119 -7.29 -7.12 7.46
CA ILE A 119 -7.83 -6.13 6.50
C ILE A 119 -7.74 -6.67 5.08
N TYR A 120 -6.59 -7.22 4.69
CA TYR A 120 -6.40 -7.76 3.36
C TYR A 120 -7.33 -8.93 3.08
N GLN A 121 -7.48 -9.84 4.04
CA GLN A 121 -8.42 -10.97 3.89
C GLN A 121 -9.86 -10.49 3.76
N LYS A 122 -10.24 -9.51 4.55
CA LYS A 122 -11.57 -8.91 4.48
C LYS A 122 -11.85 -8.27 3.13
N CYS A 123 -10.82 -7.72 2.48
CA CYS A 123 -10.94 -7.11 1.16
C CYS A 123 -10.87 -8.14 0.01
N GLY A 124 -10.62 -9.43 0.30
CA GLY A 124 -10.65 -10.47 -0.70
C GLY A 124 -9.29 -11.06 -1.07
N PHE A 125 -8.22 -10.68 -0.40
CA PHE A 125 -6.90 -11.29 -0.60
C PHE A 125 -6.82 -12.64 0.12
N LEU A 126 -6.17 -13.59 -0.53
CA LEU A 126 -5.95 -14.93 0.03
C LEU A 126 -4.46 -15.14 0.29
N ILE A 127 -4.15 -15.81 1.40
CA ILE A 127 -2.78 -16.22 1.70
C ILE A 127 -2.41 -17.36 0.75
N LYS A 128 -1.30 -17.17 0.00
CA LYS A 128 -0.79 -18.18 -0.93
C LYS A 128 0.36 -18.99 -0.35
N GLY A 129 0.86 -18.61 0.81
CA GLY A 129 1.98 -19.25 1.50
C GLY A 129 2.99 -18.22 1.97
N ALA A 130 4.13 -18.70 2.46
CA ALA A 130 5.21 -17.79 2.85
C ALA A 130 5.81 -17.14 1.62
N SER A 131 6.28 -15.90 1.78
CA SER A 131 6.98 -15.20 0.72
C SER A 131 8.26 -15.95 0.32
N LYS A 132 8.56 -15.95 -0.98
CA LYS A 132 9.82 -16.54 -1.49
C LYS A 132 11.04 -15.76 -1.06
N TRP A 133 10.88 -14.50 -0.68
CA TRP A 133 11.97 -13.60 -0.33
C TRP A 133 12.27 -13.60 1.16
N ASP A 134 11.26 -13.84 2.00
CA ASP A 134 11.39 -13.81 3.45
C ASP A 134 10.30 -14.69 4.06
N ALA A 135 10.72 -15.74 4.78
CA ALA A 135 9.79 -16.69 5.39
C ALA A 135 8.91 -16.08 6.48
N ASP A 136 9.28 -14.92 7.02
CA ASP A 136 8.48 -14.22 8.03
C ASP A 136 7.32 -13.43 7.43
N PHE A 137 7.19 -13.42 6.11
CA PHE A 137 6.11 -12.73 5.41
C PHE A 137 5.16 -13.71 4.73
N TRP A 138 3.88 -13.35 4.68
CA TRP A 138 2.91 -14.01 3.83
C TRP A 138 2.93 -13.36 2.44
N ALA A 139 2.85 -14.20 1.41
CA ALA A 139 2.48 -13.74 0.08
C ALA A 139 0.96 -13.85 -0.04
N MET A 140 0.31 -12.76 -0.42
CA MET A 140 -1.15 -12.73 -0.58
C MET A 140 -1.51 -12.27 -1.98
N GLU A 141 -2.64 -12.74 -2.49
CA GLU A 141 -3.07 -12.44 -3.85
C GLU A 141 -4.58 -12.33 -3.94
N MET A 142 -5.03 -11.41 -4.80
CA MET A 142 -6.42 -11.31 -5.23
C MET A 142 -6.46 -11.50 -6.74
N VAL A 143 -7.25 -12.45 -7.22
CA VAL A 143 -7.48 -12.67 -8.65
C VAL A 143 -8.72 -11.88 -9.07
N LEU A 144 -8.60 -11.07 -10.10
CA LEU A 144 -9.66 -10.15 -10.55
C LEU A 144 -10.40 -10.67 -11.78
N ALA A 145 -9.74 -11.47 -12.58
CA ALA A 145 -10.37 -11.94 -13.83
C ALA A 145 -10.09 -13.39 -14.11
#